data_b4b2133c5a87c5f2ad2d068a413bc785
#
_entry.id   b4b2133c5a87c5f2ad2d068a413bc785
#
_cell.length_a   1.000
_cell.length_b   1.000
_cell.length_c   1.000
_cell.angle_alpha   90.00
_cell.angle_beta   90.00
_cell.angle_gamma   90.00
#
_symmetry.space_group_name_H-M   'P 1'
#
loop_
_entity.id
_entity.type
_entity.pdbx_description
1 polymer ?
#
loop_
_entity_poly.entity_id
_entity_poly.type
_entity_poly.pdbx_seq_one_letter_code
_entity_poly.pdbx_strand_id
1 'polypeptide(L)'
;MCPLLLGWVRFEEGEQAAGLRDMETHIAAARRHARRFYFDYELLVFAQALLKSGEQERASEVVAEALEFIEVSGSRLYEAEAHRLKGACLAAMGEKDMAEAERWLASAVAISQRQGALPLALRAAMSLARLRCDRGQHAGAGADLRLIYGSFTEGFGTPELENAKVLLEEIASASPGKRC
;
A
#
# COMPACT_ATOMS: atom_id res chain seq x y z
N MET A 1 22.59 7.89 -6.76
CA MET A 1 21.50 7.36 -5.90
C MET A 1 20.28 8.25 -6.09
N CYS A 2 19.08 7.68 -6.20
CA CYS A 2 17.85 8.48 -6.43
C CYS A 2 17.52 9.29 -5.18
N PRO A 3 17.35 10.63 -5.28
CA PRO A 3 17.06 11.49 -4.11
C PRO A 3 15.78 11.08 -3.37
N LEU A 4 14.76 10.59 -4.09
CA LEU A 4 13.54 10.07 -3.48
C LEU A 4 13.83 8.91 -2.51
N LEU A 5 14.64 7.94 -2.93
CA LEU A 5 14.97 6.78 -2.09
C LEU A 5 15.85 7.15 -0.89
N LEU A 6 16.69 8.18 -1.03
CA LEU A 6 17.41 8.75 0.12
C LEU A 6 16.45 9.37 1.13
N GLY A 7 15.48 10.13 0.66
CA GLY A 7 14.43 10.69 1.51
C GLY A 7 13.62 9.59 2.22
N TRP A 8 13.30 8.51 1.50
CA TRP A 8 12.63 7.34 2.09
C TRP A 8 13.48 6.69 3.20
N VAL A 9 14.79 6.46 2.96
CA VAL A 9 15.69 5.87 3.98
C VAL A 9 15.73 6.75 5.23
N ARG A 10 15.93 8.06 5.08
CA ARG A 10 15.90 9.01 6.22
C ARG A 10 14.57 8.96 6.97
N PHE A 11 13.47 8.86 6.24
CA PHE A 11 12.15 8.73 6.82
C PHE A 11 12.04 7.47 7.70
N GLU A 12 12.49 6.31 7.21
CA GLU A 12 12.46 5.04 7.95
C GLU A 12 13.45 5.02 9.13
N GLU A 13 14.55 5.78 9.05
CA GLU A 13 15.54 5.93 10.14
C GLU A 13 15.07 6.89 11.25
N GLY A 14 13.85 7.45 11.14
CA GLY A 14 13.24 8.29 12.17
C GLY A 14 13.32 9.80 11.89
N GLU A 15 14.06 10.24 10.87
CA GLU A 15 14.11 11.64 10.43
C GLU A 15 12.90 12.00 9.52
N GLN A 16 11.68 11.68 9.98
CA GLN A 16 10.48 11.70 9.15
C GLN A 16 10.25 13.03 8.41
N ALA A 17 10.33 14.14 9.13
CA ALA A 17 10.11 15.47 8.55
C ALA A 17 11.19 15.86 7.51
N ALA A 18 12.43 15.42 7.69
CA ALA A 18 13.51 15.66 6.74
C ALA A 18 13.34 14.77 5.50
N GLY A 19 13.04 13.48 5.70
CA GLY A 19 12.79 12.54 4.63
C GLY A 19 11.61 12.96 3.75
N LEU A 20 10.50 13.41 4.34
CA LEU A 20 9.35 13.93 3.59
C LEU A 20 9.72 15.16 2.75
N ARG A 21 10.46 16.13 3.31
CA ARG A 21 10.91 17.32 2.54
C ARG A 21 11.80 16.94 1.35
N ASP A 22 12.71 15.98 1.53
CA ASP A 22 13.59 15.51 0.46
C ASP A 22 12.78 14.85 -0.66
N MET A 23 11.81 13.98 -0.30
CA MET A 23 10.91 13.35 -1.27
C MET A 23 10.02 14.37 -1.98
N GLU A 24 9.44 15.32 -1.27
CA GLU A 24 8.61 16.39 -1.84
C GLU A 24 9.39 17.26 -2.83
N THR A 25 10.62 17.61 -2.47
CA THR A 25 11.53 18.38 -3.37
C THR A 25 11.80 17.60 -4.65
N HIS A 26 12.04 16.28 -4.54
CA HIS A 26 12.25 15.41 -5.70
C HIS A 26 10.99 15.36 -6.58
N ILE A 27 9.81 15.10 -6.01
CA ILE A 27 8.55 15.04 -6.74
C ILE A 27 8.24 16.38 -7.43
N ALA A 28 8.45 17.51 -6.74
CA ALA A 28 8.27 18.84 -7.32
C ALA A 28 9.21 19.07 -8.52
N ALA A 29 10.44 18.57 -8.46
CA ALA A 29 11.37 18.62 -9.58
C ALA A 29 10.91 17.71 -10.73
N ALA A 30 10.49 16.47 -10.44
CA ALA A 30 10.02 15.52 -11.44
C ALA A 30 8.77 16.02 -12.20
N ARG A 31 7.86 16.70 -11.51
CA ARG A 31 6.68 17.35 -12.15
C ARG A 31 7.07 18.41 -13.19
N ARG A 32 8.18 19.12 -12.99
CA ARG A 32 8.67 20.16 -13.93
C ARG A 32 9.43 19.60 -15.12
N HIS A 33 9.95 18.37 -15.01
CA HIS A 33 10.74 17.75 -16.07
C HIS A 33 9.88 16.82 -16.92
N ALA A 34 10.07 16.84 -18.24
CA ALA A 34 9.37 15.94 -19.17
C ALA A 34 9.76 14.45 -19.00
N ARG A 35 10.81 14.16 -18.25
CA ARG A 35 11.24 12.80 -17.92
C ARG A 35 10.40 12.25 -16.79
N ARG A 36 9.41 11.44 -17.14
CA ARG A 36 8.48 10.78 -16.20
C ARG A 36 8.65 9.26 -16.19
N PHE A 37 9.89 8.78 -16.33
CA PHE A 37 10.17 7.34 -16.18
C PHE A 37 9.94 6.93 -14.72
N TYR A 38 9.08 5.94 -14.49
CA TYR A 38 8.69 5.48 -13.14
C TYR A 38 8.06 6.55 -12.25
N PHE A 39 7.46 7.58 -12.82
CA PHE A 39 6.87 8.66 -12.03
C PHE A 39 5.67 8.17 -11.18
N ASP A 40 4.91 7.20 -11.67
CA ASP A 40 3.91 6.46 -10.90
C ASP A 40 4.51 5.83 -9.63
N TYR A 41 5.63 5.12 -9.75
CA TYR A 41 6.33 4.55 -8.59
C TYR A 41 6.82 5.62 -7.61
N GLU A 42 7.40 6.70 -8.11
CA GLU A 42 7.89 7.80 -7.28
C GLU A 42 6.76 8.45 -6.46
N LEU A 43 5.61 8.69 -7.10
CA LEU A 43 4.41 9.19 -6.43
C LEU A 43 3.91 8.22 -5.36
N LEU A 44 3.88 6.92 -5.65
CA LEU A 44 3.41 5.92 -4.69
C LEU A 44 4.34 5.75 -3.48
N VAL A 45 5.65 5.86 -3.66
CA VAL A 45 6.61 5.88 -2.54
C VAL A 45 6.37 7.11 -1.66
N PHE A 46 6.17 8.28 -2.25
CA PHE A 46 5.88 9.50 -1.49
C PHE A 46 4.53 9.44 -0.79
N ALA A 47 3.48 8.95 -1.46
CA ALA A 47 2.16 8.75 -0.86
C ALA A 47 2.20 7.77 0.34
N GLN A 48 3.01 6.71 0.25
CA GLN A 48 3.20 5.77 1.35
C GLN A 48 3.84 6.45 2.57
N ALA A 49 4.80 7.35 2.37
CA ALA A 49 5.43 8.11 3.45
C ALA A 49 4.43 9.08 4.10
N LEU A 50 3.66 9.81 3.29
CA LEU A 50 2.60 10.71 3.77
C LEU A 50 1.56 9.95 4.60
N LEU A 51 1.12 8.78 4.13
CA LEU A 51 0.16 7.95 4.86
C LEU A 51 0.71 7.47 6.20
N LYS A 52 1.99 7.05 6.24
CA LYS A 52 2.67 6.67 7.49
C LYS A 52 2.83 7.84 8.47
N SER A 53 2.93 9.08 7.96
CA SER A 53 3.02 10.29 8.79
C SER A 53 1.67 10.80 9.28
N GLY A 54 0.56 10.17 8.88
CA GLY A 54 -0.79 10.61 9.23
C GLY A 54 -1.32 11.75 8.35
N GLU A 55 -0.71 11.99 7.17
CA GLU A 55 -1.14 13.01 6.21
C GLU A 55 -2.05 12.40 5.12
N GLN A 56 -3.19 11.82 5.54
CA GLN A 56 -4.05 10.98 4.70
C GLN A 56 -4.62 11.73 3.50
N GLU A 57 -5.01 12.99 3.66
CA GLU A 57 -5.57 13.82 2.59
C GLU A 57 -4.54 14.08 1.50
N ARG A 58 -3.33 14.50 1.88
CA ARG A 58 -2.22 14.69 0.94
C ARG A 58 -1.80 13.38 0.26
N ALA A 59 -1.76 12.29 1.02
CA ALA A 59 -1.50 10.96 0.46
C ALA A 59 -2.53 10.61 -0.61
N SER A 60 -3.82 10.86 -0.35
CA SER A 60 -4.90 10.60 -1.31
C SER A 60 -4.78 11.42 -2.59
N GLU A 61 -4.38 12.69 -2.49
CA GLU A 61 -4.11 13.56 -3.66
C GLU A 61 -2.96 13.01 -4.52
N VAL A 62 -1.86 12.62 -3.88
CA VAL A 62 -0.69 12.06 -4.58
C VAL A 62 -1.03 10.71 -5.23
N VAL A 63 -1.83 9.87 -4.57
CA VAL A 63 -2.32 8.61 -5.16
C VAL A 63 -3.24 8.87 -6.35
N ALA A 64 -4.10 9.90 -6.29
CA ALA A 64 -4.95 10.26 -7.41
C ALA A 64 -4.11 10.69 -8.64
N GLU A 65 -3.05 11.48 -8.43
CA GLU A 65 -2.10 11.84 -9.49
C GLU A 65 -1.40 10.60 -10.08
N ALA A 66 -1.02 9.63 -9.24
CA ALA A 66 -0.41 8.39 -9.70
C ALA A 66 -1.38 7.56 -10.56
N LEU A 67 -2.65 7.46 -10.16
CA LEU A 67 -3.69 6.75 -10.92
C LEU A 67 -3.95 7.42 -12.27
N GLU A 68 -4.05 8.75 -12.31
CA GLU A 68 -4.19 9.51 -13.55
C GLU A 68 -2.98 9.28 -14.48
N PHE A 69 -1.76 9.32 -13.93
CA PHE A 69 -0.56 9.05 -14.70
C PHE A 69 -0.55 7.63 -15.29
N ILE A 70 -0.93 6.61 -14.50
CA ILE A 70 -1.05 5.23 -14.93
C ILE A 70 -2.04 5.11 -16.10
N GLU A 71 -3.20 5.77 -16.00
CA GLU A 71 -4.22 5.73 -17.04
C GLU A 71 -3.75 6.39 -18.33
N VAL A 72 -3.14 7.57 -18.24
CA VAL A 72 -2.66 8.34 -19.41
C VAL A 72 -1.46 7.67 -20.07
N SER A 73 -0.52 7.13 -19.28
CA SER A 73 0.70 6.50 -19.81
C SER A 73 0.49 5.07 -20.29
N GLY A 74 -0.58 4.42 -19.84
CA GLY A 74 -0.80 2.98 -20.07
C GLY A 74 0.13 2.07 -19.26
N SER A 75 0.95 2.62 -18.35
CA SER A 75 1.81 1.84 -17.44
C SER A 75 0.94 1.06 -16.47
N ARG A 76 1.12 -0.26 -16.41
CA ARG A 76 0.34 -1.13 -15.50
C ARG A 76 1.19 -1.76 -14.39
N LEU A 77 2.49 -1.45 -14.36
CA LEU A 77 3.43 -2.13 -13.45
C LEU A 77 3.07 -1.91 -11.97
N TYR A 78 2.72 -0.68 -11.61
CA TYR A 78 2.40 -0.30 -10.23
C TYR A 78 0.90 -0.04 -9.98
N GLU A 79 0.03 -0.41 -10.91
CA GLU A 79 -1.42 -0.23 -10.80
C GLU A 79 -1.99 -0.88 -9.53
N ALA A 80 -1.57 -2.10 -9.21
CA ALA A 80 -2.00 -2.80 -8.00
C ALA A 80 -1.63 -2.02 -6.73
N GLU A 81 -0.43 -1.45 -6.67
CA GLU A 81 0.03 -0.66 -5.53
C GLU A 81 -0.71 0.68 -5.41
N ALA A 82 -1.02 1.33 -6.54
CA ALA A 82 -1.85 2.53 -6.55
C ALA A 82 -3.25 2.25 -5.98
N HIS A 83 -3.88 1.14 -6.39
CA HIS A 83 -5.16 0.69 -5.85
C HIS A 83 -5.07 0.37 -4.35
N ARG A 84 -4.01 -0.30 -3.90
CA ARG A 84 -3.78 -0.59 -2.48
C ARG A 84 -3.67 0.70 -1.65
N LEU A 85 -2.87 1.65 -2.09
CA LEU A 85 -2.70 2.92 -1.40
C LEU A 85 -3.98 3.76 -1.41
N LYS A 86 -4.75 3.77 -2.51
CA LYS A 86 -6.06 4.42 -2.54
C LYS A 86 -6.99 3.86 -1.48
N GLY A 87 -7.09 2.53 -1.39
CA GLY A 87 -7.87 1.87 -0.36
C GLY A 87 -7.38 2.16 1.06
N ALA A 88 -6.06 2.20 1.28
CA ALA A 88 -5.48 2.52 2.57
C ALA A 88 -5.74 3.99 2.99
N CYS A 89 -5.67 4.94 2.06
CA CYS A 89 -6.03 6.34 2.32
C CYS A 89 -7.51 6.48 2.73
N LEU A 90 -8.41 5.85 1.99
CA LEU A 90 -9.84 5.88 2.30
C LEU A 90 -10.14 5.26 3.68
N ALA A 91 -9.50 4.13 4.00
CA ALA A 91 -9.62 3.51 5.30
C ALA A 91 -9.15 4.43 6.45
N ALA A 92 -8.09 5.19 6.23
CA ALA A 92 -7.55 6.13 7.21
C ALA A 92 -8.41 7.39 7.37
N MET A 93 -9.23 7.75 6.37
CA MET A 93 -10.13 8.91 6.42
C MET A 93 -11.40 8.66 7.22
N GLY A 94 -11.76 7.40 7.51
CA GLY A 94 -12.84 7.06 8.44
C GLY A 94 -13.97 6.18 7.89
N GLU A 95 -14.99 5.95 8.73
CA GLU A 95 -16.03 4.94 8.48
C GLU A 95 -16.85 5.14 7.20
N LYS A 96 -17.05 6.37 6.76
CA LYS A 96 -17.82 6.69 5.55
C LYS A 96 -17.30 5.98 4.29
N ASP A 97 -15.98 5.81 4.21
CA ASP A 97 -15.29 5.38 3.00
C ASP A 97 -14.84 3.91 3.05
N MET A 98 -15.16 3.20 4.15
CA MET A 98 -14.72 1.82 4.39
C MET A 98 -15.17 0.82 3.30
N ALA A 99 -16.40 0.96 2.80
CA ALA A 99 -16.89 0.07 1.74
C ALA A 99 -16.17 0.33 0.40
N GLU A 100 -15.82 1.59 0.14
CA GLU A 100 -15.03 1.97 -1.03
C GLU A 100 -13.57 1.54 -0.86
N ALA A 101 -12.99 1.72 0.33
CA ALA A 101 -11.66 1.24 0.68
C ALA A 101 -11.54 -0.27 0.42
N GLU A 102 -12.52 -1.06 0.86
CA GLU A 102 -12.53 -2.51 0.63
C GLU A 102 -12.55 -2.86 -0.87
N ARG A 103 -13.34 -2.15 -1.68
CA ARG A 103 -13.37 -2.36 -3.14
C ARG A 103 -12.01 -2.08 -3.78
N TRP A 104 -11.35 -1.00 -3.40
CA TRP A 104 -10.03 -0.66 -3.91
C TRP A 104 -8.98 -1.70 -3.51
N LEU A 105 -8.98 -2.16 -2.26
CA LEU A 105 -8.07 -3.21 -1.78
C LEU A 105 -8.33 -4.56 -2.45
N ALA A 106 -9.59 -4.95 -2.64
CA ALA A 106 -9.92 -6.16 -3.37
C ALA A 106 -9.49 -6.09 -4.85
N SER A 107 -9.65 -4.92 -5.47
CA SER A 107 -9.14 -4.67 -6.83
C SER A 107 -7.61 -4.78 -6.89
N ALA A 108 -6.88 -4.26 -5.90
CA ALA A 108 -5.44 -4.39 -5.80
C ALA A 108 -4.99 -5.86 -5.75
N VAL A 109 -5.68 -6.69 -4.96
CA VAL A 109 -5.43 -8.15 -4.91
C VAL A 109 -5.66 -8.77 -6.28
N ALA A 110 -6.79 -8.49 -6.92
CA ALA A 110 -7.12 -9.07 -8.22
C ALA A 110 -6.14 -8.64 -9.33
N ILE A 111 -5.71 -7.38 -9.34
CA ILE A 111 -4.73 -6.86 -10.32
C ILE A 111 -3.37 -7.55 -10.12
N SER A 112 -2.85 -7.57 -8.90
CA SER A 112 -1.55 -8.16 -8.60
C SER A 112 -1.50 -9.66 -8.88
N GLN A 113 -2.60 -10.39 -8.64
CA GLN A 113 -2.70 -11.81 -8.99
C GLN A 113 -2.67 -12.02 -10.52
N ARG A 114 -3.42 -11.21 -11.29
CA ARG A 114 -3.35 -11.28 -12.77
C ARG A 114 -1.97 -10.95 -13.32
N GLN A 115 -1.24 -10.06 -12.65
CA GLN A 115 0.13 -9.69 -13.01
C GLN A 115 1.18 -10.74 -12.58
N GLY A 116 0.81 -11.72 -11.76
CA GLY A 116 1.77 -12.65 -11.14
C GLY A 116 2.71 -11.96 -10.14
N ALA A 117 2.35 -10.78 -9.65
CA ALA A 117 3.17 -9.95 -8.77
C ALA A 117 2.95 -10.34 -7.29
N LEU A 118 3.46 -11.52 -6.88
CA LEU A 118 3.25 -12.07 -5.54
C LEU A 118 3.54 -11.10 -4.38
N PRO A 119 4.63 -10.30 -4.38
CA PRO A 119 4.87 -9.35 -3.29
C PRO A 119 3.79 -8.26 -3.20
N LEU A 120 3.30 -7.75 -4.33
CA LEU A 120 2.21 -6.77 -4.35
C LEU A 120 0.89 -7.40 -3.92
N ALA A 121 0.62 -8.65 -4.34
CA ALA A 121 -0.54 -9.41 -3.91
C ALA A 121 -0.55 -9.61 -2.39
N LEU A 122 0.60 -9.96 -1.79
CA LEU A 122 0.75 -10.12 -0.35
C LEU A 122 0.41 -8.82 0.40
N ARG A 123 1.00 -7.70 -0.02
CA ARG A 123 0.76 -6.38 0.59
C ARG A 123 -0.71 -5.96 0.49
N ALA A 124 -1.33 -6.17 -0.68
CA ALA A 124 -2.73 -5.87 -0.89
C ALA A 124 -3.65 -6.75 -0.02
N ALA A 125 -3.39 -8.05 0.04
CA ALA A 125 -4.16 -8.99 0.85
C ALA A 125 -4.00 -8.71 2.36
N MET A 126 -2.81 -8.31 2.83
CA MET A 126 -2.60 -7.89 4.22
C MET A 126 -3.42 -6.63 4.54
N SER A 127 -3.43 -5.64 3.64
CA SER A 127 -4.20 -4.42 3.83
C SER A 127 -5.71 -4.70 3.88
N LEU A 128 -6.19 -5.58 3.00
CA LEU A 128 -7.59 -6.02 2.96
C LEU A 128 -7.98 -6.80 4.22
N ALA A 129 -7.12 -7.70 4.66
CA ALA A 129 -7.34 -8.50 5.87
C ALA A 129 -7.44 -7.60 7.11
N ARG A 130 -6.52 -6.64 7.27
CA ARG A 130 -6.57 -5.66 8.38
C ARG A 130 -7.86 -4.86 8.35
N LEU A 131 -8.23 -4.28 7.20
CA LEU A 131 -9.48 -3.54 7.05
C LEU A 131 -10.72 -4.35 7.50
N ARG A 132 -10.79 -5.63 7.10
CA ARG A 132 -11.89 -6.52 7.49
C ARG A 132 -11.88 -6.83 8.98
N CYS A 133 -10.70 -7.04 9.57
CA CYS A 133 -10.56 -7.22 11.01
C CYS A 133 -11.02 -5.99 11.80
N ASP A 134 -10.60 -4.80 11.40
CA ASP A 134 -10.99 -3.53 12.04
C ASP A 134 -12.50 -3.32 12.03
N ARG A 135 -13.19 -3.89 11.04
CA ARG A 135 -14.66 -3.92 10.92
C ARG A 135 -15.32 -5.07 11.66
N GLY A 136 -14.57 -5.88 12.41
CA GLY A 136 -15.07 -7.07 13.10
C GLY A 136 -15.47 -8.24 12.19
N GLN A 137 -15.05 -8.20 10.92
CA GLN A 137 -15.36 -9.23 9.91
C GLN A 137 -14.25 -10.31 9.90
N HIS A 138 -13.95 -10.92 11.04
CA HIS A 138 -12.85 -11.88 11.17
C HIS A 138 -13.07 -13.15 10.35
N ALA A 139 -14.35 -13.59 10.20
CA ALA A 139 -14.68 -14.74 9.37
C ALA A 139 -14.36 -14.46 7.89
N GLY A 140 -13.36 -15.15 7.36
CA GLY A 140 -12.91 -14.98 5.98
C GLY A 140 -11.94 -13.84 5.73
N ALA A 141 -11.65 -12.94 6.72
CA ALA A 141 -10.75 -11.82 6.54
C ALA A 141 -9.37 -12.22 6.00
N GLY A 142 -8.83 -13.34 6.44
CA GLY A 142 -7.54 -13.88 6.04
C GLY A 142 -7.56 -14.85 4.86
N ALA A 143 -8.68 -15.05 4.17
CA ALA A 143 -8.77 -16.07 3.13
C ALA A 143 -7.81 -15.81 1.97
N ASP A 144 -7.87 -14.61 1.39
CA ASP A 144 -6.99 -14.20 0.29
C ASP A 144 -5.52 -14.19 0.76
N LEU A 145 -5.28 -13.68 1.96
CA LEU A 145 -3.93 -13.62 2.54
C LEU A 145 -3.32 -15.02 2.71
N ARG A 146 -4.09 -15.97 3.22
CA ARG A 146 -3.62 -17.35 3.41
C ARG A 146 -3.28 -18.03 2.09
N LEU A 147 -4.11 -17.83 1.06
CA LEU A 147 -3.89 -18.38 -0.27
C LEU A 147 -2.60 -17.81 -0.89
N ILE A 148 -2.44 -16.50 -0.83
CA ILE A 148 -1.27 -15.80 -1.40
C ILE A 148 0.00 -16.14 -0.61
N TYR A 149 -0.05 -16.15 0.72
CA TYR A 149 1.08 -16.53 1.56
C TYR A 149 1.53 -17.98 1.27
N GLY A 150 0.60 -18.91 1.08
CA GLY A 150 0.89 -20.29 0.72
C GLY A 150 1.50 -20.48 -0.67
N SER A 151 1.50 -19.44 -1.52
CA SER A 151 2.13 -19.48 -2.85
C SER A 151 3.63 -19.13 -2.81
N PHE A 152 4.15 -18.67 -1.69
CA PHE A 152 5.57 -18.43 -1.52
C PHE A 152 6.31 -19.72 -1.19
N THR A 153 7.45 -19.93 -1.85
CA THR A 153 8.33 -21.10 -1.64
C THR A 153 9.65 -20.74 -0.94
N GLU A 154 9.95 -19.44 -0.85
CA GLU A 154 11.16 -18.89 -0.24
C GLU A 154 10.92 -17.51 0.34
N GLY A 155 11.92 -16.91 0.97
CA GLY A 155 11.85 -15.52 1.49
C GLY A 155 11.12 -15.40 2.82
N PHE A 156 10.84 -16.48 3.54
CA PHE A 156 10.07 -16.48 4.79
C PHE A 156 10.71 -15.68 5.94
N GLY A 157 11.98 -15.30 5.83
CA GLY A 157 12.66 -14.39 6.75
C GLY A 157 12.60 -12.91 6.35
N THR A 158 11.83 -12.56 5.32
CA THR A 158 11.60 -11.15 4.96
C THR A 158 10.56 -10.52 5.88
N PRO A 159 10.70 -9.22 6.22
CA PRO A 159 9.73 -8.55 7.09
C PRO A 159 8.28 -8.63 6.58
N GLU A 160 8.07 -8.63 5.27
CA GLU A 160 6.74 -8.75 4.69
C GLU A 160 6.08 -10.10 4.97
N LEU A 161 6.83 -11.20 4.79
CA LEU A 161 6.29 -12.54 5.03
C LEU A 161 6.16 -12.84 6.53
N GLU A 162 7.06 -12.33 7.36
CA GLU A 162 6.93 -12.42 8.82
C GLU A 162 5.68 -11.68 9.31
N ASN A 163 5.46 -10.44 8.85
CA ASN A 163 4.27 -9.66 9.18
C ASN A 163 2.97 -10.31 8.68
N ALA A 164 3.00 -10.94 7.50
CA ALA A 164 1.86 -11.67 6.97
C ALA A 164 1.51 -12.90 7.83
N LYS A 165 2.53 -13.64 8.29
CA LYS A 165 2.37 -14.77 9.19
C LYS A 165 1.74 -14.35 10.52
N VAL A 166 2.27 -13.30 11.14
CA VAL A 166 1.74 -12.75 12.40
C VAL A 166 0.27 -12.37 12.23
N LEU A 167 -0.07 -11.65 11.16
CA LEU A 167 -1.46 -11.26 10.90
C LEU A 167 -2.38 -12.48 10.72
N LEU A 168 -1.93 -13.54 10.06
CA LEU A 168 -2.71 -14.78 9.92
C LEU A 168 -2.94 -15.48 11.26
N GLU A 169 -1.95 -15.46 12.16
CA GLU A 169 -2.05 -16.01 13.51
C GLU A 169 -3.02 -15.16 14.37
N GLU A 170 -2.97 -13.84 14.28
CA GLU A 170 -3.90 -12.92 14.94
C GLU A 170 -5.34 -13.18 14.51
N ILE A 171 -5.59 -13.28 13.18
CA ILE A 171 -6.92 -13.57 12.63
C ILE A 171 -7.43 -14.93 13.10
N ALA A 172 -6.56 -15.94 13.15
CA ALA A 172 -6.94 -17.28 13.59
C ALA A 172 -7.28 -17.33 15.10
N SER A 173 -6.64 -16.51 15.91
CA SER A 173 -6.85 -16.44 17.36
C SER A 173 -7.96 -15.47 17.77
N ALA A 174 -8.42 -14.60 16.86
CA ALA A 174 -9.47 -13.64 17.14
C ALA A 174 -10.81 -14.36 17.34
N SER A 175 -11.29 -14.40 18.58
CA SER A 175 -12.67 -14.79 18.86
C SER A 175 -13.64 -13.71 18.33
N PRO A 176 -14.84 -14.06 17.87
CA PRO A 176 -15.82 -13.08 17.43
C PRO A 176 -16.10 -12.08 18.58
N GLY A 177 -15.59 -10.82 18.44
CA GLY A 177 -15.76 -9.74 19.41
C GLY A 177 -14.51 -9.02 19.91
N LYS A 178 -13.29 -9.48 19.59
CA LYS A 178 -12.05 -8.71 19.86
C LYS A 178 -11.53 -8.04 18.58
N ARG A 179 -11.19 -6.75 18.67
CA ARG A 179 -10.45 -6.02 17.61
C ARG A 179 -9.01 -6.54 17.52
N CYS A 180 -8.50 -6.69 16.33
CA CYS A 180 -7.09 -6.96 16.07
C CYS A 180 -6.23 -5.74 16.34
#